data_4df19f063d9591b44b68ca811446dc08
#
_entry.id   4df19f063d9591b44b68ca811446dc08
#
_cell.length_a   1.000
_cell.length_b   1.000
_cell.length_c   1.000
_cell.angle_alpha   90.00
_cell.angle_beta   90.00
_cell.angle_gamma   90.00
#
_symmetry.space_group_name_H-M   'P 1'
#
loop_
_entity.id
_entity.type
_entity.pdbx_description
1 polymer ?
#
loop_
_entity_poly.entity_id
_entity_poly.type
_entity_poly.pdbx_seq_one_letter_code
_entity_poly.pdbx_strand_id
1 'polypeptide(L)'
;MLLDFSYLIKTFWLCVKAIPVTLEITIVSLALAVIPAILIALARIHRVRVLDVLCRIFVSFIRGTPIVLQILIVYSIMPSLLNSLVKSAGWQVNVFEINPVIYAFVVFGINSTATLSEVFRSAISSIDKGQLEAALSIGDTRFQAFRRVVFPQAVVSALPNLCSTTVILIKNTSLAFMMTVREITAVAKIEAAYGYNYVESYIDIFIIYIAVCLAVEFIFRKIERRVVYKGVKYAKTN
;
A
#
# COMPACT_ATOMS: atom_id res chain seq x y z
N MET A 1 38.82 -1.77 -4.83
CA MET A 1 37.73 -1.55 -5.74
C MET A 1 37.38 -0.06 -5.65
N LEU A 2 37.76 0.74 -6.67
CA LEU A 2 37.45 2.17 -6.68
C LEU A 2 36.04 2.33 -7.27
N LEU A 3 35.20 3.07 -6.60
CA LEU A 3 33.85 3.38 -7.09
C LEU A 3 33.94 4.26 -8.34
N ASP A 4 33.17 3.95 -9.36
CA ASP A 4 33.02 4.79 -10.56
C ASP A 4 32.01 5.91 -10.27
N PHE A 5 32.51 7.08 -9.89
CA PHE A 5 31.70 8.25 -9.59
C PHE A 5 30.95 8.79 -10.82
N SER A 6 31.52 8.65 -12.02
CA SER A 6 30.86 9.08 -13.25
C SER A 6 29.64 8.24 -13.54
N TYR A 7 29.76 6.92 -13.38
CA TYR A 7 28.67 5.99 -13.49
C TYR A 7 27.59 6.28 -12.43
N LEU A 8 27.98 6.43 -11.16
CA LEU A 8 27.08 6.69 -10.04
C LEU A 8 26.20 7.93 -10.30
N ILE A 9 26.80 9.07 -10.68
CA ILE A 9 26.02 10.29 -10.98
C ILE A 9 25.05 10.08 -12.14
N LYS A 10 25.50 9.42 -13.22
CA LYS A 10 24.65 9.13 -14.38
C LYS A 10 23.45 8.26 -13.99
N THR A 11 23.70 7.15 -13.30
CA THR A 11 22.69 6.17 -12.91
C THR A 11 21.72 6.75 -11.89
N PHE A 12 22.23 7.56 -10.94
CA PHE A 12 21.38 8.28 -9.99
C PHE A 12 20.27 9.07 -10.70
N TRP A 13 20.62 9.88 -11.70
CA TRP A 13 19.61 10.67 -12.42
C TRP A 13 18.65 9.82 -13.25
N LEU A 14 19.07 8.69 -13.77
CA LEU A 14 18.20 7.74 -14.45
C LEU A 14 17.21 7.13 -13.46
N CYS A 15 17.66 6.74 -12.28
CA CYS A 15 16.81 6.21 -11.21
C CYS A 15 15.82 7.25 -10.66
N VAL A 16 16.23 8.53 -10.53
CA VAL A 16 15.32 9.62 -10.14
C VAL A 16 14.15 9.76 -11.11
N LYS A 17 14.39 9.58 -12.42
CA LYS A 17 13.32 9.60 -13.43
C LYS A 17 12.32 8.44 -13.30
N ALA A 18 12.68 7.38 -12.58
CA ALA A 18 11.80 6.24 -12.32
C ALA A 18 10.97 6.39 -11.02
N ILE A 19 11.22 7.41 -10.19
CA ILE A 19 10.43 7.70 -8.99
C ILE A 19 8.92 7.76 -9.27
N PRO A 20 8.44 8.42 -10.33
CA PRO A 20 7.01 8.47 -10.64
C PRO A 20 6.37 7.10 -10.76
N VAL A 21 7.04 6.11 -11.37
CA VAL A 21 6.52 4.74 -11.50
C VAL A 21 6.38 4.05 -10.14
N THR A 22 7.38 4.21 -9.27
CA THR A 22 7.35 3.71 -7.88
C THR A 22 6.18 4.33 -7.09
N LEU A 23 5.98 5.65 -7.22
CA LEU A 23 4.88 6.35 -6.56
C LEU A 23 3.52 5.99 -7.17
N GLU A 24 3.44 5.82 -8.48
CA GLU A 24 2.23 5.36 -9.18
C GLU A 24 1.78 4.00 -8.65
N ILE A 25 2.68 3.01 -8.60
CA ILE A 25 2.38 1.69 -8.04
C ILE A 25 1.86 1.84 -6.61
N THR A 26 2.53 2.64 -5.78
CA THR A 26 2.15 2.85 -4.39
C THR A 26 0.75 3.46 -4.27
N ILE A 27 0.50 4.58 -4.96
CA ILE A 27 -0.75 5.34 -4.84
C ILE A 27 -1.93 4.53 -5.40
N VAL A 28 -1.77 3.93 -6.57
CA VAL A 28 -2.85 3.15 -7.20
C VAL A 28 -3.17 1.91 -6.37
N SER A 29 -2.16 1.18 -5.87
CA SER A 29 -2.37 0.01 -5.03
C SER A 29 -3.08 0.37 -3.71
N LEU A 30 -2.71 1.46 -3.05
CA LEU A 30 -3.39 1.94 -1.85
C LEU A 30 -4.83 2.38 -2.17
N ALA A 31 -5.05 3.11 -3.25
CA ALA A 31 -6.38 3.56 -3.65
C ALA A 31 -7.33 2.38 -3.92
N LEU A 32 -6.85 1.35 -4.63
CA LEU A 32 -7.59 0.12 -4.87
C LEU A 32 -7.86 -0.67 -3.59
N ALA A 33 -6.97 -0.60 -2.62
CA ALA A 33 -7.04 -1.35 -1.37
C ALA A 33 -7.98 -0.74 -0.32
N VAL A 34 -8.17 0.58 -0.29
CA VAL A 34 -8.88 1.28 0.79
C VAL A 34 -10.31 0.77 0.97
N ILE A 35 -11.10 0.70 -0.10
CA ILE A 35 -12.51 0.28 0.00
C ILE A 35 -12.64 -1.16 0.47
N PRO A 36 -12.01 -2.17 -0.17
CA PRO A 36 -12.11 -3.55 0.30
C PRO A 36 -11.52 -3.73 1.71
N ALA A 37 -10.47 -3.00 2.08
CA ALA A 37 -9.92 -3.05 3.43
C ALA A 37 -10.90 -2.55 4.49
N ILE A 38 -11.64 -1.46 4.23
CA ILE A 38 -12.68 -0.96 5.14
C ILE A 38 -13.80 -2.00 5.28
N LEU A 39 -14.26 -2.60 4.18
CA LEU A 39 -15.30 -3.62 4.21
C LEU A 39 -14.88 -4.84 5.02
N ILE A 40 -13.65 -5.33 4.83
CA ILE A 40 -13.08 -6.43 5.61
C ILE A 40 -12.98 -6.05 7.09
N ALA A 41 -12.49 -4.85 7.42
CA ALA A 41 -12.39 -4.38 8.80
C ALA A 41 -13.76 -4.36 9.49
N LEU A 42 -14.78 -3.79 8.83
CA LEU A 42 -16.13 -3.70 9.37
C LEU A 42 -16.79 -5.09 9.52
N ALA A 43 -16.66 -5.99 8.53
CA ALA A 43 -17.17 -7.35 8.60
C ALA A 43 -16.61 -8.10 9.82
N ARG A 44 -15.32 -7.91 10.12
CA ARG A 44 -14.64 -8.53 11.26
C ARG A 44 -14.99 -7.87 12.60
N ILE A 45 -15.18 -6.54 12.65
CA ILE A 45 -15.62 -5.83 13.87
C ILE A 45 -17.05 -6.28 14.23
N HIS A 46 -17.94 -6.35 13.26
CA HIS A 46 -19.34 -6.76 13.49
C HIS A 46 -19.54 -8.28 13.59
N ARG A 47 -18.47 -9.08 13.46
CA ARG A 47 -18.49 -10.54 13.55
C ARG A 47 -19.55 -11.18 12.66
N VAL A 48 -19.66 -10.70 11.40
CA VAL A 48 -20.60 -11.27 10.42
C VAL A 48 -20.15 -12.72 10.11
N ARG A 49 -20.85 -13.71 10.66
CA ARG A 49 -20.45 -15.11 10.83
C ARG A 49 -19.54 -15.67 9.72
N VAL A 50 -20.06 -15.87 8.52
CA VAL A 50 -19.32 -16.49 7.41
C VAL A 50 -18.25 -15.54 6.87
N LEU A 51 -18.58 -14.25 6.71
CA LEU A 51 -17.66 -13.23 6.20
C LEU A 51 -16.45 -13.01 7.12
N ASP A 52 -16.66 -13.02 8.44
CA ASP A 52 -15.55 -12.87 9.40
C ASP A 52 -14.52 -14.00 9.27
N VAL A 53 -14.98 -15.23 9.09
CA VAL A 53 -14.08 -16.39 8.90
C VAL A 53 -13.32 -16.26 7.57
N LEU A 54 -14.01 -15.97 6.47
CA LEU A 54 -13.38 -15.82 5.16
C LEU A 54 -12.37 -14.65 5.14
N CYS A 55 -12.74 -13.51 5.74
CA CYS A 55 -11.85 -12.36 5.85
C CYS A 55 -10.60 -12.68 6.69
N ARG A 56 -10.75 -13.43 7.80
CA ARG A 56 -9.60 -13.86 8.61
C ARG A 56 -8.67 -14.79 7.83
N ILE A 57 -9.21 -15.76 7.11
CA ILE A 57 -8.43 -16.67 6.27
C ILE A 57 -7.67 -15.87 5.22
N PHE A 58 -8.36 -14.97 4.49
CA PHE A 58 -7.75 -14.11 3.48
C PHE A 58 -6.60 -13.26 4.06
N VAL A 59 -6.85 -12.54 5.15
CA VAL A 59 -5.86 -11.66 5.78
C VAL A 59 -4.66 -12.47 6.31
N SER A 60 -4.93 -13.63 6.95
CA SER A 60 -3.86 -14.50 7.45
C SER A 60 -3.03 -15.09 6.32
N PHE A 61 -3.64 -15.50 5.23
CA PHE A 61 -2.95 -16.05 4.07
C PHE A 61 -2.06 -15.01 3.40
N ILE A 62 -2.61 -13.83 3.08
CA ILE A 62 -1.86 -12.78 2.39
C ILE A 62 -0.71 -12.25 3.26
N ARG A 63 -0.95 -12.02 4.55
CA ARG A 63 0.09 -11.51 5.47
C ARG A 63 1.06 -12.58 5.94
N GLY A 64 0.68 -13.84 5.88
CA GLY A 64 1.51 -14.99 6.25
C GLY A 64 2.40 -15.52 5.13
N THR A 65 2.23 -15.03 3.90
CA THR A 65 3.04 -15.46 2.76
C THR A 65 3.99 -14.36 2.29
N PRO A 66 5.23 -14.71 1.87
CA PRO A 66 6.17 -13.73 1.34
C PRO A 66 5.64 -13.04 0.08
N ILE A 67 5.70 -11.72 0.05
CA ILE A 67 5.22 -10.93 -1.10
C ILE A 67 5.93 -11.30 -2.41
N VAL A 68 7.20 -11.70 -2.35
CA VAL A 68 7.96 -12.19 -3.51
C VAL A 68 7.27 -13.37 -4.18
N LEU A 69 6.77 -14.33 -3.38
CA LEU A 69 6.05 -15.49 -3.91
C LEU A 69 4.70 -15.08 -4.51
N GLN A 70 3.99 -14.15 -3.88
CA GLN A 70 2.74 -13.60 -4.44
C GLN A 70 2.98 -12.95 -5.81
N ILE A 71 4.06 -12.18 -5.94
CA ILE A 71 4.48 -11.56 -7.21
C ILE A 71 4.73 -12.62 -8.28
N LEU A 72 5.56 -13.62 -7.97
CA LEU A 72 5.92 -14.68 -8.91
C LEU A 72 4.71 -15.49 -9.36
N ILE A 73 3.82 -15.87 -8.43
CA ILE A 73 2.60 -16.62 -8.74
C ILE A 73 1.67 -15.80 -9.63
N VAL A 74 1.39 -14.55 -9.26
CA VAL A 74 0.47 -13.69 -10.04
C VAL A 74 1.04 -13.42 -11.43
N TYR A 75 2.31 -13.06 -11.53
CA TYR A 75 2.93 -12.74 -12.82
C TYR A 75 3.07 -13.96 -13.75
N SER A 76 3.26 -15.15 -13.18
CA SER A 76 3.37 -16.39 -13.97
C SER A 76 2.01 -16.96 -14.38
N ILE A 77 0.98 -16.86 -13.55
CA ILE A 77 -0.30 -17.53 -13.76
C ILE A 77 -1.34 -16.59 -14.39
N MET A 78 -1.39 -15.32 -13.96
CA MET A 78 -2.45 -14.38 -14.36
C MET A 78 -2.57 -14.17 -15.88
N PRO A 79 -1.47 -13.99 -16.64
CA PRO A 79 -1.57 -13.84 -18.11
C PRO A 79 -2.23 -15.03 -18.77
N SER A 80 -1.87 -16.24 -18.36
CA SER A 80 -2.43 -17.49 -18.92
C SER A 80 -3.91 -17.65 -18.57
N LEU A 81 -4.31 -17.35 -17.32
CA LEU A 81 -5.71 -17.36 -16.90
C LEU A 81 -6.55 -16.34 -17.67
N LEU A 82 -6.06 -15.10 -17.76
CA LEU A 82 -6.74 -14.04 -18.51
C LEU A 82 -6.88 -14.41 -19.99
N ASN A 83 -5.84 -14.96 -20.62
CA ASN A 83 -5.90 -15.40 -22.01
C ASN A 83 -6.94 -16.51 -22.23
N SER A 84 -7.05 -17.44 -21.29
CA SER A 84 -8.06 -18.49 -21.33
C SER A 84 -9.48 -17.92 -21.23
N LEU A 85 -9.70 -16.97 -20.31
CA LEU A 85 -10.99 -16.30 -20.12
C LEU A 85 -11.38 -15.45 -21.33
N VAL A 86 -10.45 -14.67 -21.88
CA VAL A 86 -10.65 -13.82 -23.06
C VAL A 86 -11.04 -14.66 -24.27
N LYS A 87 -10.34 -15.78 -24.49
CA LYS A 87 -10.65 -16.72 -25.57
C LYS A 87 -12.02 -17.38 -25.40
N SER A 88 -12.36 -17.81 -24.18
CA SER A 88 -13.68 -18.41 -23.90
C SER A 88 -14.84 -17.43 -24.08
N ALA A 89 -14.59 -16.13 -23.86
CA ALA A 89 -15.56 -15.06 -24.10
C ALA A 89 -15.65 -14.60 -25.57
N GLY A 90 -14.83 -15.16 -26.46
CA GLY A 90 -14.78 -14.77 -27.87
C GLY A 90 -14.14 -13.43 -28.16
N TRP A 91 -13.42 -12.85 -27.17
CA TRP A 91 -12.78 -11.55 -27.32
C TRP A 91 -11.40 -11.70 -28.02
N GLN A 92 -11.10 -10.77 -28.93
CA GLN A 92 -9.82 -10.73 -29.64
C GLN A 92 -8.85 -9.74 -28.96
N VAL A 93 -8.48 -10.01 -27.72
CA VAL A 93 -7.53 -9.19 -26.94
C VAL A 93 -6.25 -10.00 -26.74
N ASN A 94 -5.09 -9.41 -27.08
CA ASN A 94 -3.80 -10.01 -26.74
C ASN A 94 -3.42 -9.71 -25.29
N VAL A 95 -3.68 -10.64 -24.41
CA VAL A 95 -3.42 -10.49 -22.98
C VAL A 95 -1.92 -10.36 -22.65
N PHE A 96 -1.05 -10.88 -23.51
CA PHE A 96 0.41 -10.82 -23.30
C PHE A 96 1.02 -9.44 -23.60
N GLU A 97 0.23 -8.53 -24.20
CA GLU A 97 0.61 -7.12 -24.38
C GLU A 97 0.18 -6.21 -23.24
N ILE A 98 -0.50 -6.76 -22.22
CA ILE A 98 -0.90 -5.99 -21.02
C ILE A 98 0.36 -5.46 -20.32
N ASN A 99 0.35 -4.15 -20.03
CA ASN A 99 1.46 -3.51 -19.33
C ASN A 99 1.69 -4.21 -17.97
N PRO A 100 2.92 -4.68 -17.69
CA PRO A 100 3.27 -5.36 -16.44
C PRO A 100 2.92 -4.58 -15.17
N VAL A 101 2.85 -3.25 -15.23
CA VAL A 101 2.43 -2.38 -14.11
C VAL A 101 1.03 -2.77 -13.59
N ILE A 102 0.13 -3.25 -14.45
CA ILE A 102 -1.22 -3.67 -14.05
C ILE A 102 -1.15 -4.88 -13.11
N TYR A 103 -0.29 -5.84 -13.38
CA TYR A 103 -0.06 -6.98 -12.47
C TYR A 103 0.52 -6.52 -11.13
N ALA A 104 1.39 -5.50 -11.15
CA ALA A 104 1.90 -4.88 -9.93
C ALA A 104 0.77 -4.25 -9.11
N PHE A 105 -0.15 -3.51 -9.74
CA PHE A 105 -1.32 -2.94 -9.05
C PHE A 105 -2.17 -4.03 -8.38
N VAL A 106 -2.38 -5.17 -9.05
CA VAL A 106 -3.16 -6.29 -8.50
C VAL A 106 -2.46 -6.88 -7.27
N VAL A 107 -1.19 -7.25 -7.38
CA VAL A 107 -0.45 -7.91 -6.29
C VAL A 107 -0.32 -6.97 -5.09
N PHE A 108 0.18 -5.75 -5.30
CA PHE A 108 0.37 -4.79 -4.23
C PHE A 108 -0.97 -4.29 -3.68
N GLY A 109 -2.03 -4.22 -4.51
CA GLY A 109 -3.38 -3.90 -4.09
C GLY A 109 -3.97 -4.96 -3.15
N ILE A 110 -3.86 -6.24 -3.48
CA ILE A 110 -4.31 -7.36 -2.64
C ILE A 110 -3.53 -7.37 -1.31
N ASN A 111 -2.21 -7.22 -1.36
CA ASN A 111 -1.36 -7.18 -0.17
C ASN A 111 -1.70 -5.99 0.73
N SER A 112 -1.88 -4.81 0.13
CA SER A 112 -2.30 -3.59 0.84
C SER A 112 -3.70 -3.73 1.44
N THR A 113 -4.63 -4.39 0.76
CA THR A 113 -5.98 -4.67 1.27
C THR A 113 -5.93 -5.44 2.58
N ALA A 114 -5.15 -6.52 2.62
CA ALA A 114 -5.01 -7.32 3.83
C ALA A 114 -4.37 -6.51 4.98
N THR A 115 -3.32 -5.74 4.67
CA THR A 115 -2.61 -4.93 5.68
C THR A 115 -3.46 -3.77 6.19
N LEU A 116 -4.09 -2.98 5.28
CA LEU A 116 -4.94 -1.86 5.64
C LEU A 116 -6.19 -2.29 6.42
N SER A 117 -6.73 -3.48 6.13
CA SER A 117 -7.88 -4.00 6.88
C SER A 117 -7.57 -4.17 8.36
N GLU A 118 -6.37 -4.59 8.71
CA GLU A 118 -5.92 -4.67 10.11
C GLU A 118 -5.66 -3.29 10.71
N VAL A 119 -5.10 -2.36 9.94
CA VAL A 119 -4.90 -0.97 10.38
C VAL A 119 -6.24 -0.34 10.74
N PHE A 120 -7.23 -0.44 9.86
CA PHE A 120 -8.56 0.13 10.11
C PHE A 120 -9.28 -0.58 11.26
N ARG A 121 -9.23 -1.92 11.29
CA ARG A 121 -9.84 -2.69 12.39
C ARG A 121 -9.22 -2.32 13.75
N SER A 122 -7.90 -2.24 13.82
CA SER A 122 -7.18 -1.87 15.04
C SER A 122 -7.51 -0.44 15.47
N ALA A 123 -7.50 0.52 14.54
CA ALA A 123 -7.78 1.91 14.83
C ALA A 123 -9.22 2.13 15.35
N ILE A 124 -10.22 1.48 14.75
CA ILE A 124 -11.60 1.56 15.24
C ILE A 124 -11.73 0.88 16.60
N SER A 125 -11.07 -0.27 16.80
CA SER A 125 -11.14 -1.03 18.05
C SER A 125 -10.36 -0.39 19.22
N SER A 126 -9.48 0.58 18.93
CA SER A 126 -8.73 1.31 19.96
C SER A 126 -9.53 2.44 20.61
N ILE A 127 -10.67 2.81 20.04
CA ILE A 127 -11.53 3.86 20.60
C ILE A 127 -12.32 3.29 21.79
N ASP A 128 -12.29 4.03 22.89
CA ASP A 128 -13.00 3.65 24.11
C ASP A 128 -14.51 3.49 23.86
N LYS A 129 -15.08 2.38 24.34
CA LYS A 129 -16.51 2.09 24.17
C LYS A 129 -17.41 3.11 24.85
N GLY A 130 -16.94 3.70 25.95
CA GLY A 130 -17.64 4.77 26.65
C GLY A 130 -17.92 5.99 25.78
N GLN A 131 -17.06 6.28 24.79
CA GLN A 131 -17.30 7.33 23.79
C GLN A 131 -18.55 7.06 22.95
N LEU A 132 -18.73 5.81 22.53
CA LEU A 132 -19.91 5.39 21.78
C LEU A 132 -21.17 5.40 22.67
N GLU A 133 -21.05 4.88 23.88
CA GLU A 133 -22.15 4.82 24.86
C GLU A 133 -22.61 6.21 25.30
N ALA A 134 -21.69 7.14 25.52
CA ALA A 134 -22.01 8.53 25.82
C ALA A 134 -22.78 9.21 24.69
N ALA A 135 -22.35 9.02 23.43
CA ALA A 135 -23.06 9.56 22.27
C ALA A 135 -24.50 8.99 22.14
N LEU A 136 -24.67 7.69 22.40
CA LEU A 136 -25.99 7.05 22.40
C LEU A 136 -26.88 7.59 23.54
N SER A 137 -26.34 7.89 24.69
CA SER A 137 -27.06 8.41 25.86
C SER A 137 -27.65 9.80 25.66
N ILE A 138 -27.04 10.62 24.78
CA ILE A 138 -27.56 11.94 24.41
C ILE A 138 -28.51 11.91 23.22
N GLY A 139 -28.90 10.70 22.74
CA GLY A 139 -29.89 10.51 21.68
C GLY A 139 -29.33 10.36 20.27
N ASP A 140 -28.01 10.30 20.07
CA ASP A 140 -27.45 9.97 18.74
C ASP A 140 -27.82 8.53 18.35
N THR A 141 -28.18 8.34 17.10
CA THR A 141 -28.26 6.98 16.53
C THR A 141 -26.88 6.34 16.42
N ARG A 142 -26.79 5.01 16.33
CA ARG A 142 -25.52 4.29 16.18
C ARG A 142 -24.69 4.82 15.00
N PHE A 143 -25.32 5.16 13.89
CA PHE A 143 -24.62 5.73 12.72
C PHE A 143 -24.11 7.14 13.00
N GLN A 144 -24.90 7.98 13.69
CA GLN A 144 -24.48 9.33 14.06
C GLN A 144 -23.32 9.29 15.05
N ALA A 145 -23.42 8.47 16.10
CA ALA A 145 -22.36 8.26 17.08
C ALA A 145 -21.06 7.75 16.43
N PHE A 146 -21.17 6.77 15.51
CA PHE A 146 -20.01 6.29 14.76
C PHE A 146 -19.38 7.41 13.91
N ARG A 147 -20.20 8.11 13.10
CA ARG A 147 -19.71 9.15 12.18
C ARG A 147 -19.13 10.38 12.87
N ARG A 148 -19.75 10.80 14.00
CA ARG A 148 -19.40 12.05 14.69
C ARG A 148 -18.31 11.87 15.74
N VAL A 149 -18.27 10.70 16.41
CA VAL A 149 -17.42 10.46 17.57
C VAL A 149 -16.32 9.43 17.26
N VAL A 150 -16.71 8.21 16.83
CA VAL A 150 -15.75 7.11 16.67
C VAL A 150 -14.87 7.30 15.44
N PHE A 151 -15.45 7.59 14.29
CA PHE A 151 -14.72 7.66 13.01
C PHE A 151 -13.63 8.75 13.00
N PRO A 152 -13.85 10.00 13.44
CA PRO A 152 -12.79 11.00 13.47
C PRO A 152 -11.62 10.61 14.37
N GLN A 153 -11.88 10.01 15.53
CA GLN A 153 -10.85 9.53 16.43
C GLN A 153 -10.09 8.33 15.85
N ALA A 154 -10.81 7.40 15.20
CA ALA A 154 -10.20 6.26 14.54
C ALA A 154 -9.27 6.68 13.39
N VAL A 155 -9.64 7.71 12.62
CA VAL A 155 -8.76 8.28 11.58
C VAL A 155 -7.45 8.78 12.18
N VAL A 156 -7.50 9.52 13.28
CA VAL A 156 -6.28 9.99 13.98
C VAL A 156 -5.43 8.81 14.45
N SER A 157 -6.06 7.82 15.08
CA SER A 157 -5.40 6.59 15.56
C SER A 157 -4.78 5.75 14.41
N ALA A 158 -5.37 5.79 13.21
CA ALA A 158 -4.87 5.07 12.05
C ALA A 158 -3.63 5.72 11.40
N LEU A 159 -3.45 7.05 11.48
CA LEU A 159 -2.45 7.80 10.72
C LEU A 159 -1.02 7.27 10.87
N PRO A 160 -0.48 6.96 12.05
CA PRO A 160 0.88 6.43 12.18
C PRO A 160 1.05 5.08 11.47
N ASN A 161 0.05 4.19 11.59
CA ASN A 161 0.08 2.88 10.94
C ASN A 161 -0.13 2.98 9.42
N LEU A 162 -0.91 3.94 8.94
CA LEU A 162 -1.04 4.25 7.51
C LEU A 162 0.28 4.74 6.93
N CYS A 163 1.00 5.61 7.65
CA CYS A 163 2.34 6.06 7.28
C CYS A 163 3.30 4.86 7.14
N SER A 164 3.39 4.04 8.18
CA SER A 164 4.26 2.85 8.19
C SER A 164 3.91 1.88 7.05
N THR A 165 2.62 1.62 6.81
CA THR A 165 2.15 0.74 5.72
C THR A 165 2.54 1.31 4.35
N THR A 166 2.38 2.63 4.16
CA THR A 166 2.76 3.29 2.90
C THR A 166 4.26 3.20 2.65
N VAL A 167 5.08 3.46 3.66
CA VAL A 167 6.55 3.37 3.56
C VAL A 167 7.00 1.93 3.28
N ILE A 168 6.39 0.93 3.92
CA ILE A 168 6.67 -0.48 3.64
C ILE A 168 6.28 -0.83 2.21
N LEU A 169 5.12 -0.35 1.73
CA LEU A 169 4.70 -0.58 0.36
C LEU A 169 5.68 0.04 -0.65
N ILE A 170 6.13 1.28 -0.44
CA ILE A 170 7.15 1.92 -1.29
C ILE A 170 8.40 1.04 -1.37
N LYS A 171 8.90 0.54 -0.24
CA LYS A 171 10.07 -0.36 -0.23
C LYS A 171 9.77 -1.67 -0.99
N ASN A 172 8.58 -2.22 -0.86
CA ASN A 172 8.18 -3.44 -1.55
C ASN A 172 8.02 -3.26 -3.06
N THR A 173 7.75 -2.03 -3.56
CA THR A 173 7.69 -1.78 -5.01
C THR A 173 9.02 -2.08 -5.68
N SER A 174 10.13 -2.08 -4.95
CA SER A 174 11.43 -2.51 -5.47
C SER A 174 11.43 -3.93 -6.03
N LEU A 175 10.48 -4.78 -5.61
CA LEU A 175 10.31 -6.14 -6.11
C LEU A 175 9.53 -6.20 -7.43
N ALA A 176 8.93 -5.09 -7.88
CA ALA A 176 8.20 -5.03 -9.14
C ALA A 176 9.11 -5.24 -10.37
N PHE A 177 10.44 -5.08 -10.21
CA PHE A 177 11.39 -5.44 -11.26
C PHE A 177 11.26 -6.91 -11.69
N MET A 178 10.83 -7.80 -10.80
CA MET A 178 10.59 -9.22 -11.10
C MET A 178 9.43 -9.43 -12.08
N MET A 179 8.56 -8.43 -12.22
CA MET A 179 7.48 -8.37 -13.22
C MET A 179 7.86 -7.49 -14.41
N THR A 180 9.14 -7.26 -14.65
CA THR A 180 9.66 -6.41 -15.74
C THR A 180 9.22 -4.93 -15.68
N VAL A 181 8.68 -4.47 -14.56
CA VAL A 181 8.30 -3.08 -14.35
C VAL A 181 9.55 -2.22 -14.16
N ARG A 182 9.70 -1.16 -14.94
CA ARG A 182 10.85 -0.24 -14.91
C ARG A 182 10.70 0.83 -13.83
N GLU A 183 10.71 0.41 -12.57
CA GLU A 183 10.79 1.26 -11.39
C GLU A 183 12.28 1.53 -11.02
N ILE A 184 12.52 2.20 -9.91
CA ILE A 184 13.88 2.62 -9.48
C ILE A 184 14.89 1.47 -9.51
N THR A 185 14.55 0.31 -8.92
CA THR A 185 15.45 -0.85 -8.83
C THR A 185 15.69 -1.50 -10.18
N ALA A 186 14.65 -1.58 -11.02
CA ALA A 186 14.77 -2.14 -12.37
C ALA A 186 15.73 -1.30 -13.22
N VAL A 187 15.58 0.03 -13.20
CA VAL A 187 16.45 0.95 -13.94
C VAL A 187 17.89 0.80 -13.50
N ALA A 188 18.16 0.83 -12.20
CA ALA A 188 19.50 0.67 -11.66
C ALA A 188 20.15 -0.68 -12.04
N LYS A 189 19.38 -1.78 -11.96
CA LYS A 189 19.88 -3.12 -12.32
C LYS A 189 20.14 -3.29 -13.81
N ILE A 190 19.32 -2.67 -14.65
CA ILE A 190 19.53 -2.69 -16.11
C ILE A 190 20.83 -1.95 -16.44
N GLU A 191 21.05 -0.76 -15.90
CA GLU A 191 22.30 0.00 -16.11
C GLU A 191 23.51 -0.77 -15.56
N ALA A 192 23.40 -1.38 -14.38
CA ALA A 192 24.47 -2.18 -13.78
C ALA A 192 24.89 -3.37 -14.66
N ALA A 193 23.96 -3.97 -15.38
CA ALA A 193 24.25 -5.12 -16.23
C ALA A 193 25.17 -4.79 -17.43
N TYR A 194 25.22 -3.53 -17.88
CA TYR A 194 26.10 -3.11 -18.98
C TYR A 194 27.57 -2.99 -18.59
N GLY A 195 27.86 -2.61 -17.35
CA GLY A 195 29.23 -2.34 -16.87
C GLY A 195 29.65 -3.11 -15.61
N TYR A 196 28.78 -4.02 -15.13
CA TYR A 196 28.96 -4.75 -13.85
C TYR A 196 29.08 -3.84 -12.62
N ASN A 197 28.58 -2.58 -12.69
CA ASN A 197 28.60 -1.58 -11.63
C ASN A 197 27.46 -1.78 -10.61
N TYR A 198 27.31 -2.99 -10.09
CA TYR A 198 26.20 -3.33 -9.17
C TYR A 198 26.30 -2.61 -7.83
N VAL A 199 27.53 -2.38 -7.33
CA VAL A 199 27.72 -1.73 -6.03
C VAL A 199 27.26 -0.29 -6.07
N GLU A 200 27.69 0.46 -7.10
CA GLU A 200 27.28 1.83 -7.35
C GLU A 200 25.77 1.94 -7.51
N SER A 201 25.19 1.03 -8.29
CA SER A 201 23.74 0.98 -8.49
C SER A 201 22.97 0.69 -7.20
N TYR A 202 23.46 -0.17 -6.31
CA TYR A 202 22.83 -0.41 -5.02
C TYR A 202 22.95 0.81 -4.07
N ILE A 203 24.03 1.58 -4.16
CA ILE A 203 24.17 2.85 -3.44
C ILE A 203 23.10 3.84 -3.93
N ASP A 204 22.92 3.99 -5.22
CA ASP A 204 21.90 4.86 -5.80
C ASP A 204 20.49 4.46 -5.36
N ILE A 205 20.14 3.17 -5.48
CA ILE A 205 18.86 2.63 -5.02
C ILE A 205 18.63 2.99 -3.55
N PHE A 206 19.63 2.74 -2.70
CA PHE A 206 19.55 2.98 -1.26
C PHE A 206 19.27 4.45 -0.94
N ILE A 207 20.05 5.37 -1.55
CA ILE A 207 19.90 6.82 -1.33
C ILE A 207 18.52 7.29 -1.79
N ILE A 208 18.09 6.87 -2.97
CA ILE A 208 16.80 7.33 -3.54
C ILE A 208 15.61 6.81 -2.72
N TYR A 209 15.61 5.52 -2.32
CA TYR A 209 14.55 4.99 -1.48
C TYR A 209 14.50 5.66 -0.10
N ILE A 210 15.64 5.96 0.52
CA ILE A 210 15.67 6.74 1.76
C ILE A 210 15.03 8.11 1.54
N ALA A 211 15.44 8.83 0.51
CA ALA A 211 14.92 10.17 0.23
C ALA A 211 13.39 10.14 -0.01
N VAL A 212 12.89 9.19 -0.81
CA VAL A 212 11.46 9.04 -1.07
C VAL A 212 10.69 8.67 0.21
N CYS A 213 11.19 7.72 1.00
CA CYS A 213 10.54 7.32 2.25
C CYS A 213 10.49 8.47 3.25
N LEU A 214 11.58 9.21 3.44
CA LEU A 214 11.63 10.37 4.33
C LEU A 214 10.69 11.49 3.87
N ALA A 215 10.59 11.74 2.57
CA ALA A 215 9.65 12.72 2.02
C ALA A 215 8.19 12.33 2.34
N VAL A 216 7.83 11.05 2.17
CA VAL A 216 6.51 10.54 2.49
C VAL A 216 6.23 10.61 3.99
N GLU A 217 7.17 10.19 4.84
CA GLU A 217 7.02 10.34 6.31
C GLU A 217 6.83 11.79 6.72
N PHE A 218 7.58 12.72 6.12
CA PHE A 218 7.41 14.15 6.40
C PHE A 218 6.00 14.65 6.03
N ILE A 219 5.46 14.22 4.89
CA ILE A 219 4.09 14.54 4.48
C ILE A 219 3.08 13.99 5.50
N PHE A 220 3.20 12.73 5.89
CA PHE A 220 2.32 12.11 6.89
C PHE A 220 2.37 12.83 8.24
N ARG A 221 3.56 13.16 8.76
CA ARG A 221 3.73 13.95 10.00
C ARG A 221 3.04 15.32 9.91
N LYS A 222 3.09 15.97 8.75
CA LYS A 222 2.41 17.25 8.54
C LYS A 222 0.89 17.09 8.54
N ILE A 223 0.37 16.02 7.94
CA ILE A 223 -1.07 15.68 7.95
C ILE A 223 -1.51 15.37 9.38
N GLU A 224 -0.80 14.51 10.10
CA GLU A 224 -1.08 14.10 11.47
C GLU A 224 -1.19 15.32 12.39
N ARG A 225 -0.19 16.21 12.38
CA ARG A 225 -0.23 17.45 13.18
C ARG A 225 -1.47 18.30 12.88
N ARG A 226 -1.89 18.42 11.63
CA ARG A 226 -3.07 19.19 11.26
C ARG A 226 -4.38 18.55 11.73
N VAL A 227 -4.48 17.22 11.64
CA VAL A 227 -5.68 16.47 12.03
C VAL A 227 -5.82 16.46 13.56
N VAL A 228 -4.74 16.19 14.28
CA VAL A 228 -4.72 16.23 15.75
C VAL A 228 -5.06 17.63 16.27
N TYR A 229 -4.48 18.69 15.70
CA TYR A 229 -4.75 20.08 16.10
C TYR A 229 -6.23 20.46 15.91
N LYS A 230 -6.85 20.04 14.80
CA LYS A 230 -8.29 20.26 14.57
C LYS A 230 -9.12 19.49 15.60
N GLY A 231 -8.80 18.23 15.87
CA GLY A 231 -9.50 17.41 16.88
C GLY A 231 -9.47 18.02 18.27
N VAL A 232 -8.31 18.50 18.73
CA VAL A 232 -8.16 19.19 20.02
C VAL A 232 -8.94 20.51 20.08
N LYS A 233 -9.02 21.24 18.96
CA LYS A 233 -9.79 22.50 18.89
C LYS A 233 -11.30 22.24 19.03
N TYR A 234 -11.82 21.17 18.43
CA TYR A 234 -13.24 20.78 18.60
C TYR A 234 -13.56 20.32 20.01
N ALA A 235 -12.64 19.63 20.68
CA ALA A 235 -12.83 19.18 22.07
C ALA A 235 -12.79 20.32 23.11
N LYS A 236 -12.21 21.50 22.77
CA LYS A 236 -12.16 22.67 23.66
C LYS A 236 -13.31 23.66 23.43
N THR A 237 -14.10 23.49 22.39
CA THR A 237 -15.16 24.47 21.99
C THR A 237 -16.56 23.96 22.33
N ASN A 238 -16.69 22.72 22.84
CA ASN A 238 -17.89 22.10 23.37
C ASN A 238 -17.66 21.69 24.83
#